data_913e4e5c5ccad9530a6142116a60ebdb
#
_entry.id   913e4e5c5ccad9530a6142116a60ebdb
#
_cell.length_a   1.000
_cell.length_b   1.000
_cell.length_c   1.000
_cell.angle_alpha   90.00
_cell.angle_beta   90.00
_cell.angle_gamma   90.00
#
_symmetry.space_group_name_H-M   'P 1'
#
loop_
_entity.id
_entity.type
_entity.pdbx_description
1 polymer ?
#
loop_
_entity_poly.entity_id
_entity_poly.type
_entity_poly.pdbx_seq_one_letter_code
_entity_poly.pdbx_strand_id
1 'polypeptide(L)'
;MKNYSFKSIMKFIIPSLIGIILFMIPITTENGITIPVAILSKGLQNLLSDFLPYILLGITIITALGSIVAKVVKPKWILENDFLNTLFNVTPVWFVIRLLSVVFLTCAVFEIGPEFIYGGATGGLILGDLLPVLFTIFFFAALLLPLLLNFGLLEFAGALLVKVMRPVFKLPGRSAIDCIASWLGDGTIGVLLTSKQYEEGFYTEREACVIGTTFSLVSITFTLVIAETVGLSHMFIPFYLTVTLASIVAAILVPKFGPLAKKKDLLIDGSAPKYTETLPKGYTPFSYGVEKALNKAEHQSIKQCIFIDGFKNVIDMWFAVIPVVMGVGTIALIIAEYTPVFKILGFPFYPLLAVLGVPDALAASSTLLAGFADMLLPSILISGVEADMTRFVVACVSVSQLIYLSEVGALLLSSKIPVNLKELFIIFLQRTVITLPVIALIAHLLF
;
A
#
# COMPACT_ATOMS: atom_id res chain seq x y z
N MET A 1 -18.73 -19.46 29.01
CA MET A 1 -17.90 -18.24 28.81
C MET A 1 -17.08 -18.02 30.08
N LYS A 2 -15.76 -17.80 29.95
CA LYS A 2 -14.96 -17.31 31.07
C LYS A 2 -15.52 -15.97 31.54
N ASN A 3 -15.64 -15.76 32.84
CA ASN A 3 -15.99 -14.45 33.41
C ASN A 3 -14.78 -13.53 33.23
N TYR A 4 -14.81 -12.68 32.19
CA TYR A 4 -13.78 -11.69 31.95
C TYR A 4 -13.95 -10.48 32.87
N SER A 5 -12.84 -9.97 33.39
CA SER A 5 -12.81 -8.75 34.18
C SER A 5 -13.29 -7.55 33.34
N PHE A 6 -13.99 -6.62 33.98
CA PHE A 6 -14.34 -5.33 33.34
C PHE A 6 -13.12 -4.63 32.75
N LYS A 7 -11.96 -4.75 33.40
CA LYS A 7 -10.68 -4.22 32.90
C LYS A 7 -10.26 -4.86 31.58
N SER A 8 -10.45 -6.17 31.39
CA SER A 8 -10.12 -6.87 30.12
C SER A 8 -11.05 -6.42 28.99
N ILE A 9 -12.33 -6.20 29.29
CA ILE A 9 -13.30 -5.69 28.34
C ILE A 9 -12.92 -4.27 27.87
N MET A 10 -12.58 -3.38 28.80
CA MET A 10 -12.14 -2.02 28.46
C MET A 10 -10.83 -2.00 27.68
N LYS A 11 -9.89 -2.91 27.99
CA LYS A 11 -8.64 -3.07 27.22
C LYS A 11 -8.88 -3.52 25.77
N PHE A 12 -9.94 -4.23 25.47
CA PHE A 12 -10.34 -4.56 24.10
C PHE A 12 -11.07 -3.40 23.45
N ILE A 13 -12.14 -2.90 24.10
CA ILE A 13 -13.06 -1.95 23.47
C ILE A 13 -12.40 -0.60 23.19
N ILE A 14 -11.71 -0.01 24.20
CA ILE A 14 -11.21 1.38 24.07
C ILE A 14 -10.11 1.48 22.98
N PRO A 15 -9.02 0.67 22.99
CA PRO A 15 -8.01 0.77 21.93
C PRO A 15 -8.57 0.42 20.55
N SER A 16 -9.44 -0.58 20.47
CA SER A 16 -10.07 -0.97 19.19
C SER A 16 -10.95 0.14 18.63
N LEU A 17 -11.77 0.80 19.45
CA LEU A 17 -12.60 1.94 19.04
C LEU A 17 -11.73 3.12 18.60
N ILE A 18 -10.68 3.45 19.34
CA ILE A 18 -9.74 4.52 18.96
C ILE A 18 -9.09 4.17 17.62
N GLY A 19 -8.63 2.91 17.44
CA GLY A 19 -8.06 2.46 16.18
C GLY A 19 -9.05 2.57 15.01
N ILE A 20 -10.30 2.13 15.18
CA ILE A 20 -11.35 2.26 14.16
C ILE A 20 -11.60 3.73 13.84
N ILE A 21 -11.73 4.60 14.85
CA ILE A 21 -11.96 6.04 14.65
C ILE A 21 -10.82 6.64 13.84
N LEU A 22 -9.58 6.35 14.22
CA LEU A 22 -8.40 6.96 13.60
C LEU A 22 -8.17 6.51 12.15
N PHE A 23 -8.42 5.23 11.84
CA PHE A 23 -8.03 4.61 10.57
C PHE A 23 -9.19 4.26 9.63
N MET A 24 -10.44 4.24 10.12
CA MET A 24 -11.57 3.71 9.34
C MET A 24 -12.78 4.65 9.28
N ILE A 25 -12.89 5.65 10.15
CA ILE A 25 -14.04 6.56 10.07
C ILE A 25 -13.72 7.73 9.15
N PRO A 26 -14.44 7.83 8.01
CA PRO A 26 -14.27 8.97 7.12
C PRO A 26 -14.83 10.24 7.76
N ILE A 27 -14.08 11.34 7.66
CA ILE A 27 -14.46 12.67 8.10
C ILE A 27 -14.47 13.59 6.88
N THR A 28 -15.52 14.39 6.75
CA THR A 28 -15.60 15.41 5.71
C THR A 28 -14.85 16.65 6.17
N THR A 29 -13.92 17.11 5.35
CA THR A 29 -13.16 18.36 5.53
C THR A 29 -13.41 19.30 4.35
N GLU A 30 -12.93 20.53 4.42
CA GLU A 30 -12.99 21.47 3.29
C GLU A 30 -12.28 20.95 2.04
N ASN A 31 -11.28 20.08 2.22
CA ASN A 31 -10.50 19.45 1.15
C ASN A 31 -11.03 18.07 0.71
N GLY A 32 -12.24 17.68 1.13
CA GLY A 32 -12.86 16.41 0.78
C GLY A 32 -12.96 15.42 1.95
N ILE A 33 -13.20 14.15 1.62
CA ILE A 33 -13.35 13.07 2.60
C ILE A 33 -11.97 12.50 2.92
N THR A 34 -11.64 12.42 4.20
CA THR A 34 -10.38 11.87 4.70
C THR A 34 -10.60 11.13 6.03
N ILE A 35 -9.53 10.61 6.63
CA ILE A 35 -9.57 9.94 7.94
C ILE A 35 -8.75 10.71 8.98
N PRO A 36 -9.05 10.57 10.29
CA PRO A 36 -8.35 11.32 11.33
C PRO A 36 -6.83 11.18 11.31
N VAL A 37 -6.29 10.00 11.04
CA VAL A 37 -4.84 9.81 10.97
C VAL A 37 -4.20 10.62 9.82
N ALA A 38 -4.90 10.78 8.70
CA ALA A 38 -4.41 11.60 7.59
C ALA A 38 -4.45 13.11 7.94
N ILE A 39 -5.43 13.55 8.73
CA ILE A 39 -5.48 14.93 9.23
C ILE A 39 -4.28 15.20 10.17
N LEU A 40 -3.99 14.27 11.09
CA LEU A 40 -2.83 14.37 11.97
C LEU A 40 -1.52 14.41 11.16
N SER A 41 -1.41 13.55 10.13
CA SER A 41 -0.26 13.50 9.23
C SER A 41 -0.09 14.81 8.47
N LYS A 42 -1.18 15.38 7.94
CA LYS A 42 -1.15 16.67 7.23
C LYS A 42 -0.79 17.81 8.16
N GLY A 43 -1.28 17.80 9.41
CA GLY A 43 -0.89 18.77 10.43
C GLY A 43 0.62 18.74 10.73
N LEU A 44 1.19 17.54 10.89
CA LEU A 44 2.63 17.37 11.09
C LEU A 44 3.43 17.76 9.83
N GLN A 45 2.94 17.41 8.64
CA GLN A 45 3.56 17.80 7.37
C GLN A 45 3.66 19.33 7.25
N ASN A 46 2.57 20.04 7.55
CA ASN A 46 2.56 21.51 7.50
C ASN A 46 3.49 22.12 8.54
N LEU A 47 3.55 21.55 9.76
CA LEU A 47 4.44 22.01 10.82
C LEU A 47 5.92 21.84 10.48
N LEU A 48 6.27 20.79 9.76
CA LEU A 48 7.65 20.44 9.41
C LEU A 48 8.01 20.81 7.97
N SER A 49 7.15 21.48 7.21
CA SER A 49 7.29 21.71 5.76
C SER A 49 8.69 22.15 5.34
N ASP A 50 9.25 23.14 6.04
CA ASP A 50 10.56 23.73 5.71
C ASP A 50 11.73 22.80 6.06
N PHE A 51 11.54 21.88 7.00
CA PHE A 51 12.58 20.97 7.49
C PHE A 51 12.48 19.57 6.86
N LEU A 52 11.33 19.17 6.33
CA LEU A 52 11.09 17.84 5.80
C LEU A 52 12.12 17.40 4.75
N PRO A 53 12.50 18.21 3.73
CA PRO A 53 13.51 17.80 2.77
C PRO A 53 14.85 17.41 3.43
N TYR A 54 15.27 18.17 4.43
CA TYR A 54 16.52 17.93 5.16
C TYR A 54 16.42 16.73 6.11
N ILE A 55 15.28 16.53 6.76
CA ILE A 55 15.02 15.36 7.62
C ILE A 55 15.06 14.09 6.77
N LEU A 56 14.38 14.08 5.63
CA LEU A 56 14.35 12.96 4.69
C LEU A 56 15.76 12.64 4.16
N LEU A 57 16.53 13.68 3.81
CA LEU A 57 17.91 13.52 3.39
C LEU A 57 18.76 12.93 4.52
N GLY A 58 18.61 13.42 5.75
CA GLY A 58 19.29 12.88 6.93
C GLY A 58 19.00 11.39 7.16
N ILE A 59 17.72 10.99 7.10
CA ILE A 59 17.32 9.58 7.22
C ILE A 59 17.96 8.74 6.13
N THR A 60 17.94 9.19 4.88
CA THR A 60 18.49 8.47 3.74
C THR A 60 20.01 8.31 3.85
N ILE A 61 20.71 9.37 4.27
CA ILE A 61 22.17 9.33 4.54
C ILE A 61 22.48 8.34 5.67
N ILE A 62 21.78 8.43 6.81
CA ILE A 62 22.00 7.51 7.95
C ILE A 62 21.76 6.06 7.52
N THR A 63 20.72 5.81 6.72
CA THR A 63 20.41 4.48 6.21
C THR A 63 21.51 3.93 5.31
N ALA A 64 22.03 4.77 4.40
CA ALA A 64 23.12 4.39 3.50
C ALA A 64 24.43 4.14 4.27
N LEU A 65 24.80 5.05 5.18
CA LEU A 65 25.99 4.91 6.03
C LEU A 65 25.89 3.66 6.92
N GLY A 66 24.74 3.43 7.56
CA GLY A 66 24.50 2.23 8.35
C GLY A 66 24.65 0.95 7.53
N SER A 67 24.17 0.96 6.27
CA SER A 67 24.31 -0.17 5.36
C SER A 67 25.78 -0.36 4.90
N ILE A 68 26.53 0.72 4.67
CA ILE A 68 27.96 0.65 4.38
C ILE A 68 28.69 0.03 5.57
N VAL A 69 28.46 0.54 6.78
CA VAL A 69 29.09 0.04 8.00
C VAL A 69 28.77 -1.44 8.24
N ALA A 70 27.51 -1.83 8.07
CA ALA A 70 27.08 -3.23 8.22
C ALA A 70 27.77 -4.18 7.23
N LYS A 71 28.01 -3.73 5.98
CA LYS A 71 28.64 -4.57 4.93
C LYS A 71 30.16 -4.55 4.92
N VAL A 72 30.77 -3.39 5.18
CA VAL A 72 32.23 -3.21 5.08
C VAL A 72 32.91 -3.50 6.41
N VAL A 73 32.45 -2.84 7.47
CA VAL A 73 33.09 -2.95 8.82
C VAL A 73 32.58 -4.17 9.57
N LYS A 74 31.32 -4.60 9.32
CA LYS A 74 30.67 -5.77 9.95
C LYS A 74 30.79 -5.78 11.49
N PRO A 75 30.41 -4.69 12.16
CA PRO A 75 30.59 -4.60 13.62
C PRO A 75 29.58 -5.53 14.31
N LYS A 76 30.05 -6.21 15.38
CA LYS A 76 29.23 -7.16 16.13
C LYS A 76 27.93 -6.56 16.68
N TRP A 77 27.97 -5.32 17.15
CA TRP A 77 26.80 -4.64 17.71
C TRP A 77 25.66 -4.39 16.69
N ILE A 78 25.94 -4.36 15.37
CA ILE A 78 24.91 -4.37 14.31
C ILE A 78 24.48 -5.81 14.02
N LEU A 79 25.44 -6.73 13.79
CA LEU A 79 25.15 -8.07 13.30
C LEU A 79 24.49 -8.98 14.35
N GLU A 80 24.80 -8.79 15.61
CA GLU A 80 24.23 -9.56 16.74
C GLU A 80 22.89 -8.97 17.24
N ASN A 81 22.54 -7.76 16.82
CA ASN A 81 21.24 -7.15 17.16
C ASN A 81 20.26 -7.36 16.01
N ASP A 82 19.24 -8.19 16.22
CA ASP A 82 18.26 -8.57 15.19
C ASP A 82 17.62 -7.38 14.50
N PHE A 83 17.29 -6.33 15.25
CA PHE A 83 16.67 -5.12 14.71
C PHE A 83 17.62 -4.35 13.80
N LEU A 84 18.84 -4.07 14.26
CA LEU A 84 19.85 -3.33 13.49
C LEU A 84 20.36 -4.14 12.29
N ASN A 85 20.52 -5.44 12.44
CA ASN A 85 20.92 -6.32 11.37
C ASN A 85 19.86 -6.34 10.24
N THR A 86 18.59 -6.47 10.59
CA THR A 86 17.50 -6.40 9.62
C THR A 86 17.45 -5.03 8.93
N LEU A 87 17.66 -3.96 9.69
CA LEU A 87 17.57 -2.59 9.19
C LEU A 87 18.70 -2.23 8.23
N PHE A 88 19.94 -2.64 8.49
CA PHE A 88 21.14 -2.18 7.76
C PHE A 88 21.81 -3.24 6.89
N ASN A 89 21.70 -4.52 7.21
CA ASN A 89 22.35 -5.59 6.45
C ASN A 89 21.45 -6.11 5.32
N VAL A 90 21.21 -5.26 4.33
CA VAL A 90 20.33 -5.56 3.19
C VAL A 90 21.07 -6.31 2.08
N THR A 91 20.33 -6.89 1.13
CA THR A 91 20.92 -7.54 -0.06
C THR A 91 21.65 -6.54 -0.95
N PRO A 92 22.57 -6.99 -1.85
CA PRO A 92 23.33 -6.08 -2.70
C PRO A 92 22.49 -5.12 -3.55
N VAL A 93 21.33 -5.57 -4.03
CA VAL A 93 20.42 -4.74 -4.82
C VAL A 93 19.88 -3.57 -3.99
N TRP A 94 19.36 -3.86 -2.80
CA TRP A 94 18.86 -2.81 -1.90
C TRP A 94 19.96 -1.90 -1.37
N PHE A 95 21.18 -2.42 -1.23
CA PHE A 95 22.33 -1.60 -0.90
C PHE A 95 22.62 -0.54 -1.97
N VAL A 96 22.62 -0.94 -3.26
CA VAL A 96 22.80 -0.01 -4.38
C VAL A 96 21.65 1.01 -4.44
N ILE A 97 20.40 0.56 -4.29
CA ILE A 97 19.22 1.46 -4.26
C ILE A 97 19.36 2.50 -3.15
N ARG A 98 19.82 2.13 -1.96
CA ARG A 98 20.05 3.07 -0.86
C ARG A 98 21.13 4.11 -1.16
N LEU A 99 22.19 3.73 -1.86
CA LEU A 99 23.22 4.68 -2.31
C LEU A 99 22.68 5.63 -3.38
N LEU A 100 21.94 5.10 -4.36
CA LEU A 100 21.30 5.91 -5.40
C LEU A 100 20.27 6.88 -4.80
N SER A 101 19.51 6.45 -3.78
CA SER A 101 18.54 7.32 -3.13
C SER A 101 19.17 8.54 -2.46
N VAL A 102 20.36 8.41 -1.87
CA VAL A 102 21.10 9.57 -1.36
C VAL A 102 21.47 10.53 -2.47
N VAL A 103 21.96 10.01 -3.60
CA VAL A 103 22.30 10.85 -4.76
C VAL A 103 21.06 11.56 -5.29
N PHE A 104 19.99 10.83 -5.55
CA PHE A 104 18.74 11.39 -6.10
C PHE A 104 18.12 12.42 -5.17
N LEU A 105 18.06 12.12 -3.87
CA LEU A 105 17.49 13.04 -2.90
C LEU A 105 18.37 14.29 -2.71
N THR A 106 19.70 14.15 -2.73
CA THR A 106 20.60 15.30 -2.71
C THR A 106 20.41 16.17 -3.94
N CYS A 107 20.32 15.58 -5.12
CA CYS A 107 20.03 16.33 -6.36
C CYS A 107 18.68 17.06 -6.26
N ALA A 108 17.64 16.42 -5.73
CA ALA A 108 16.31 17.01 -5.61
C ALA A 108 16.24 18.12 -4.55
N VAL A 109 16.89 17.94 -3.38
CA VAL A 109 16.87 18.96 -2.31
C VAL A 109 17.63 20.22 -2.69
N PHE A 110 18.74 20.09 -3.40
CA PHE A 110 19.60 21.23 -3.73
C PHE A 110 19.46 21.68 -5.20
N GLU A 111 18.58 21.03 -5.98
CA GLU A 111 18.36 21.28 -7.41
C GLU A 111 19.69 21.26 -8.22
N ILE A 112 20.54 20.28 -7.95
CA ILE A 112 21.84 20.12 -8.57
C ILE A 112 21.92 18.86 -9.43
N GLY A 113 22.74 18.90 -10.49
CA GLY A 113 22.94 17.77 -11.40
C GLY A 113 22.01 17.79 -12.61
N PRO A 114 21.77 16.64 -13.25
CA PRO A 114 20.92 16.55 -14.42
C PRO A 114 19.44 16.75 -14.06
N GLU A 115 18.71 17.56 -14.84
CA GLU A 115 17.29 17.88 -14.64
C GLU A 115 16.40 16.63 -14.62
N PHE A 116 16.73 15.60 -15.40
CA PHE A 116 16.00 14.34 -15.41
C PHE A 116 16.02 13.60 -14.06
N ILE A 117 16.91 13.97 -13.11
CA ILE A 117 16.95 13.39 -11.76
C ILE A 117 16.09 14.23 -10.79
N TYR A 118 16.25 15.56 -10.77
CA TYR A 118 15.61 16.43 -9.78
C TYR A 118 14.36 17.14 -10.29
N GLY A 119 14.05 17.04 -11.57
CA GLY A 119 12.90 17.72 -12.17
C GLY A 119 11.55 17.37 -11.52
N GLY A 120 10.58 18.27 -11.67
CA GLY A 120 9.25 18.14 -11.07
C GLY A 120 8.43 16.92 -11.53
N ALA A 121 8.84 16.25 -12.61
CA ALA A 121 8.24 15.01 -13.11
C ALA A 121 8.95 13.73 -12.60
N THR A 122 10.05 13.88 -11.85
CA THR A 122 10.88 12.75 -11.41
C THR A 122 11.21 12.85 -9.92
N GLY A 123 12.48 13.07 -9.56
CA GLY A 123 12.89 13.15 -8.14
C GLY A 123 12.24 14.30 -7.38
N GLY A 124 11.96 15.41 -8.05
CA GLY A 124 11.25 16.54 -7.47
C GLY A 124 9.80 16.20 -7.09
N LEU A 125 9.09 15.44 -7.90
CA LEU A 125 7.75 14.94 -7.57
C LEU A 125 7.78 14.04 -6.33
N ILE A 126 8.74 13.13 -6.27
CA ILE A 126 8.87 12.23 -5.11
C ILE A 126 9.20 13.01 -3.84
N LEU A 127 10.13 13.96 -3.91
CA LEU A 127 10.48 14.78 -2.75
C LEU A 127 9.35 15.73 -2.33
N GLY A 128 8.64 16.34 -3.31
CA GLY A 128 7.60 17.33 -3.02
C GLY A 128 6.29 16.71 -2.54
N ASP A 129 5.84 15.66 -3.19
CA ASP A 129 4.49 15.13 -2.98
C ASP A 129 4.47 13.82 -2.20
N LEU A 130 5.37 12.88 -2.47
CA LEU A 130 5.27 11.53 -1.92
C LEU A 130 5.99 11.36 -0.57
N LEU A 131 7.28 11.69 -0.49
CA LEU A 131 8.06 11.43 0.72
C LEU A 131 7.56 12.19 1.95
N PRO A 132 7.11 13.46 1.87
CA PRO A 132 6.55 14.17 3.02
C PRO A 132 5.30 13.50 3.58
N VAL A 133 4.43 13.04 2.70
CA VAL A 133 3.21 12.31 3.08
C VAL A 133 3.58 10.98 3.74
N LEU A 134 4.45 10.19 3.11
CA LEU A 134 4.89 8.90 3.65
C LEU A 134 5.58 9.05 5.02
N PHE A 135 6.45 10.03 5.18
CA PHE A 135 7.13 10.30 6.45
C PHE A 135 6.14 10.53 7.59
N THR A 136 5.15 11.40 7.36
CA THR A 136 4.18 11.78 8.38
C THR A 136 3.11 10.70 8.61
N ILE A 137 2.66 10.01 7.56
CA ILE A 137 1.74 8.87 7.69
C ILE A 137 2.43 7.73 8.43
N PHE A 138 3.68 7.37 8.11
CA PHE A 138 4.40 6.31 8.81
C PHE A 138 4.60 6.62 10.28
N PHE A 139 4.82 7.88 10.64
CA PHE A 139 4.92 8.26 12.04
C PHE A 139 3.64 7.91 12.81
N PHE A 140 2.48 8.41 12.36
CA PHE A 140 1.23 8.16 13.06
C PHE A 140 0.73 6.71 12.87
N ALA A 141 0.84 6.17 11.66
CA ALA A 141 0.40 4.80 11.38
C ALA A 141 1.21 3.80 12.20
N ALA A 142 2.53 3.80 12.12
CA ALA A 142 3.36 2.84 12.84
C ALA A 142 3.21 2.96 14.37
N LEU A 143 2.99 4.18 14.89
CA LEU A 143 2.78 4.44 16.30
C LEU A 143 1.40 3.95 16.79
N LEU A 144 0.35 4.13 15.99
CA LEU A 144 -1.04 3.92 16.39
C LEU A 144 -1.65 2.61 15.84
N LEU A 145 -1.05 1.99 14.82
CA LEU A 145 -1.47 0.69 14.29
C LEU A 145 -1.60 -0.41 15.35
N PRO A 146 -0.75 -0.48 16.37
CA PRO A 146 -0.93 -1.45 17.46
C PRO A 146 -2.31 -1.40 18.12
N LEU A 147 -3.03 -0.26 18.06
CA LEU A 147 -4.41 -0.15 18.57
C LEU A 147 -5.38 -1.03 17.78
N LEU A 148 -5.18 -1.19 16.49
CA LEU A 148 -5.96 -2.10 15.64
C LEU A 148 -5.49 -3.56 15.76
N LEU A 149 -4.16 -3.78 15.79
CA LEU A 149 -3.55 -5.10 15.67
C LEU A 149 -3.56 -5.90 16.99
N ASN A 150 -3.25 -5.23 18.12
CA ASN A 150 -2.83 -5.94 19.32
C ASN A 150 -3.93 -6.10 20.37
N PHE A 151 -5.05 -5.41 20.24
CA PHE A 151 -6.10 -5.38 21.27
C PHE A 151 -7.33 -6.25 20.93
N GLY A 152 -7.22 -7.14 19.92
CA GLY A 152 -8.22 -8.17 19.64
C GLY A 152 -9.24 -7.82 18.56
N LEU A 153 -9.17 -6.64 17.95
CA LEU A 153 -10.09 -6.26 16.86
C LEU A 153 -10.01 -7.22 15.68
N LEU A 154 -8.80 -7.62 15.29
CA LEU A 154 -8.59 -8.56 14.19
C LEU A 154 -9.14 -9.95 14.47
N GLU A 155 -9.01 -10.42 15.70
CA GLU A 155 -9.56 -11.70 16.17
C GLU A 155 -11.09 -11.66 16.13
N PHE A 156 -11.69 -10.54 16.56
CA PHE A 156 -13.13 -10.33 16.54
C PHE A 156 -13.68 -10.26 15.10
N ALA A 157 -13.14 -9.37 14.28
CA ALA A 157 -13.54 -9.20 12.89
C ALA A 157 -13.29 -10.48 12.08
N GLY A 158 -12.16 -11.15 12.33
CA GLY A 158 -11.81 -12.41 11.69
C GLY A 158 -12.86 -13.48 11.92
N ALA A 159 -13.35 -13.63 13.16
CA ALA A 159 -14.38 -14.62 13.47
C ALA A 159 -15.74 -14.29 12.79
N LEU A 160 -16.09 -13.00 12.65
CA LEU A 160 -17.34 -12.57 12.03
C LEU A 160 -17.30 -12.72 10.49
N LEU A 161 -16.20 -12.29 9.87
CA LEU A 161 -16.10 -12.12 8.42
C LEU A 161 -15.57 -13.36 7.69
N VAL A 162 -15.11 -14.39 8.41
CA VAL A 162 -14.60 -15.63 7.80
C VAL A 162 -15.59 -16.26 6.82
N LYS A 163 -16.90 -16.16 7.11
CA LYS A 163 -17.97 -16.72 6.24
C LYS A 163 -18.08 -16.03 4.88
N VAL A 164 -17.56 -14.81 4.74
CA VAL A 164 -17.52 -14.06 3.49
C VAL A 164 -16.14 -14.17 2.86
N MET A 165 -15.10 -13.92 3.66
CA MET A 165 -13.73 -13.82 3.16
C MET A 165 -13.19 -15.14 2.62
N ARG A 166 -13.42 -16.26 3.32
CA ARG A 166 -12.93 -17.58 2.89
C ARG A 166 -13.58 -18.09 1.59
N PRO A 167 -14.92 -18.10 1.42
CA PRO A 167 -15.53 -18.63 0.18
C PRO A 167 -15.33 -17.71 -1.02
N VAL A 168 -15.39 -16.39 -0.84
CA VAL A 168 -15.33 -15.43 -1.95
C VAL A 168 -13.88 -15.16 -2.36
N PHE A 169 -13.01 -14.80 -1.42
CA PHE A 169 -11.65 -14.35 -1.70
C PHE A 169 -10.56 -15.37 -1.36
N LYS A 170 -10.91 -16.47 -0.69
CA LYS A 170 -9.99 -17.46 -0.13
C LYS A 170 -8.95 -16.88 0.84
N LEU A 171 -9.35 -15.80 1.51
CA LEU A 171 -8.54 -15.07 2.49
C LEU A 171 -9.10 -15.26 3.91
N PRO A 172 -8.27 -15.12 4.94
CA PRO A 172 -8.73 -15.16 6.33
C PRO A 172 -9.66 -13.99 6.65
N GLY A 173 -10.62 -14.20 7.56
CA GLY A 173 -11.61 -13.18 7.91
C GLY A 173 -10.98 -11.87 8.42
N ARG A 174 -9.83 -11.95 9.09
CA ARG A 174 -9.09 -10.81 9.63
C ARG A 174 -8.56 -9.86 8.53
N SER A 175 -8.31 -10.35 7.31
CA SER A 175 -7.84 -9.52 6.20
C SER A 175 -8.85 -8.48 5.72
N ALA A 176 -10.12 -8.61 6.13
CA ALA A 176 -11.11 -7.56 5.88
C ALA A 176 -10.75 -6.23 6.56
N ILE A 177 -10.04 -6.25 7.69
CA ILE A 177 -9.58 -5.03 8.36
C ILE A 177 -8.49 -4.34 7.54
N ASP A 178 -7.53 -5.10 7.00
CA ASP A 178 -6.47 -4.58 6.12
C ASP A 178 -7.09 -3.89 4.89
N CYS A 179 -8.11 -4.55 4.31
CA CYS A 179 -8.84 -4.04 3.17
C CYS A 179 -9.58 -2.73 3.50
N ILE A 180 -10.37 -2.70 4.58
CA ILE A 180 -11.14 -1.51 4.98
C ILE A 180 -10.19 -0.36 5.33
N ALA A 181 -9.08 -0.61 6.02
CA ALA A 181 -8.09 0.41 6.35
C ALA A 181 -7.43 1.00 5.09
N SER A 182 -7.18 0.17 4.06
CA SER A 182 -6.69 0.62 2.76
C SER A 182 -7.74 1.45 2.00
N TRP A 183 -8.99 1.01 1.96
CA TRP A 183 -10.06 1.65 1.20
C TRP A 183 -10.48 3.02 1.75
N LEU A 184 -10.64 3.11 3.07
CA LEU A 184 -11.10 4.33 3.73
C LEU A 184 -9.93 5.25 4.10
N GLY A 185 -8.74 4.68 4.26
CA GLY A 185 -7.53 5.38 4.65
C GLY A 185 -6.58 5.63 3.49
N ASP A 186 -5.51 4.86 3.48
CA ASP A 186 -4.43 4.96 2.52
C ASP A 186 -3.94 3.56 2.15
N GLY A 187 -3.63 3.33 0.86
CA GLY A 187 -3.14 2.03 0.37
C GLY A 187 -1.87 1.55 1.07
N THR A 188 -1.01 2.49 1.47
CA THR A 188 0.22 2.17 2.23
C THR A 188 -0.09 1.56 3.59
N ILE A 189 -1.12 2.03 4.28
CA ILE A 189 -1.57 1.49 5.57
C ILE A 189 -2.00 0.02 5.42
N GLY A 190 -2.74 -0.31 4.36
CA GLY A 190 -3.14 -1.69 4.07
C GLY A 190 -1.94 -2.62 3.88
N VAL A 191 -0.93 -2.19 3.12
CA VAL A 191 0.31 -2.97 2.92
C VAL A 191 1.09 -3.14 4.21
N LEU A 192 1.18 -2.07 5.04
CA LEU A 192 1.86 -2.13 6.34
C LEU A 192 1.19 -3.12 7.30
N LEU A 193 -0.14 -3.06 7.42
CA LEU A 193 -0.93 -4.00 8.22
C LEU A 193 -0.67 -5.44 7.78
N THR A 194 -0.72 -5.67 6.47
CA THR A 194 -0.50 -6.99 5.87
C THR A 194 0.92 -7.49 6.13
N SER A 195 1.94 -6.64 5.95
CA SER A 195 3.34 -6.99 6.22
C SER A 195 3.54 -7.39 7.69
N LYS A 196 3.03 -6.59 8.62
CA LYS A 196 3.13 -6.91 10.06
C LYS A 196 2.43 -8.20 10.42
N GLN A 197 1.22 -8.46 9.90
CA GLN A 197 0.51 -9.70 10.14
C GLN A 197 1.21 -10.92 9.51
N TYR A 198 1.90 -10.74 8.37
CA TYR A 198 2.73 -11.78 7.78
C TYR A 198 3.97 -12.07 8.66
N GLU A 199 4.67 -11.03 9.12
CA GLU A 199 5.81 -11.15 10.04
C GLU A 199 5.44 -11.86 11.36
N GLU A 200 4.25 -11.56 11.89
CA GLU A 200 3.71 -12.17 13.10
C GLU A 200 3.14 -13.60 12.90
N GLY A 201 3.20 -14.13 11.67
CA GLY A 201 2.74 -15.48 11.35
C GLY A 201 1.23 -15.66 11.33
N PHE A 202 0.46 -14.62 11.02
CA PHE A 202 -0.99 -14.70 10.85
C PHE A 202 -1.43 -14.96 9.41
N TYR A 203 -0.61 -14.58 8.45
CA TYR A 203 -0.84 -14.84 7.03
C TYR A 203 0.17 -15.82 6.47
N THR A 204 -0.28 -16.64 5.53
CA THR A 204 0.62 -17.41 4.68
C THR A 204 1.27 -16.51 3.62
N GLU A 205 2.34 -16.97 3.00
CA GLU A 205 2.99 -16.31 1.87
C GLU A 205 1.98 -15.89 0.81
N ARG A 206 1.08 -16.83 0.44
CA ARG A 206 0.04 -16.57 -0.55
C ARG A 206 -0.95 -15.52 -0.10
N GLU A 207 -1.47 -15.63 1.12
CA GLU A 207 -2.44 -14.69 1.68
C GLU A 207 -1.85 -13.28 1.73
N ALA A 208 -0.64 -13.11 2.25
CA ALA A 208 0.03 -11.81 2.32
C ALA A 208 0.26 -11.21 0.93
N CYS A 209 0.73 -12.01 -0.04
CA CYS A 209 0.92 -11.55 -1.42
C CYS A 209 -0.42 -11.12 -2.05
N VAL A 210 -1.49 -11.90 -1.88
CA VAL A 210 -2.82 -11.58 -2.43
C VAL A 210 -3.37 -10.30 -1.80
N ILE A 211 -3.33 -10.16 -0.48
CA ILE A 211 -3.85 -8.97 0.21
C ILE A 211 -3.09 -7.72 -0.26
N GLY A 212 -1.76 -7.75 -0.21
CA GLY A 212 -0.94 -6.60 -0.57
C GLY A 212 -1.00 -6.18 -2.03
N THR A 213 -1.27 -7.12 -2.97
CA THR A 213 -1.22 -6.84 -4.40
C THR A 213 -2.59 -6.77 -5.09
N THR A 214 -3.65 -7.32 -4.49
CA THR A 214 -4.94 -7.40 -5.17
C THR A 214 -6.12 -6.96 -4.32
N PHE A 215 -6.01 -6.97 -3.00
CA PHE A 215 -7.13 -6.74 -2.09
C PHE A 215 -7.14 -5.36 -1.46
N SER A 216 -6.15 -4.52 -1.72
CA SER A 216 -6.13 -3.10 -1.37
C SER A 216 -6.83 -2.25 -2.44
N LEU A 217 -7.27 -1.05 -2.08
CA LEU A 217 -7.72 -0.01 -2.99
C LEU A 217 -6.97 1.30 -2.70
N VAL A 218 -6.95 2.15 -3.70
CA VAL A 218 -6.47 3.52 -3.54
C VAL A 218 -7.46 4.34 -2.71
N SER A 219 -6.96 5.24 -1.89
CA SER A 219 -7.79 6.09 -1.04
C SER A 219 -8.82 6.89 -1.84
N ILE A 220 -9.97 7.16 -1.21
CA ILE A 220 -11.04 7.97 -1.79
C ILE A 220 -10.51 9.34 -2.22
N THR A 221 -9.69 9.96 -1.38
CA THR A 221 -9.12 11.30 -1.63
C THR A 221 -8.25 11.32 -2.87
N PHE A 222 -7.33 10.36 -3.01
CA PHE A 222 -6.46 10.32 -4.19
C PHE A 222 -7.21 9.92 -5.45
N THR A 223 -8.23 9.07 -5.33
CA THR A 223 -9.14 8.73 -6.44
C THR A 223 -9.88 9.97 -6.95
N LEU A 224 -10.25 10.91 -6.04
CA LEU A 224 -10.83 12.19 -6.44
C LEU A 224 -9.84 13.06 -7.21
N VAL A 225 -8.58 13.13 -6.75
CA VAL A 225 -7.51 13.85 -7.48
C VAL A 225 -7.32 13.31 -8.90
N ILE A 226 -7.37 11.98 -9.06
CA ILE A 226 -7.31 11.35 -10.39
C ILE A 226 -8.51 11.77 -11.26
N ALA A 227 -9.73 11.71 -10.72
CA ALA A 227 -10.93 12.12 -11.44
C ALA A 227 -10.90 13.61 -11.83
N GLU A 228 -10.34 14.45 -10.97
CA GLU A 228 -10.17 15.89 -11.21
C GLU A 228 -9.12 16.16 -12.29
N THR A 229 -8.00 15.44 -12.27
CA THR A 229 -6.93 15.54 -13.30
C THR A 229 -7.44 15.28 -14.71
N VAL A 230 -8.39 14.36 -14.88
CA VAL A 230 -9.02 14.04 -16.16
C VAL A 230 -10.28 14.86 -16.44
N GLY A 231 -10.63 15.84 -15.60
CA GLY A 231 -11.79 16.72 -15.77
C GLY A 231 -13.14 16.06 -15.49
N LEU A 232 -13.18 14.94 -14.75
CA LEU A 232 -14.38 14.15 -14.50
C LEU A 232 -14.79 14.13 -13.01
N SER A 233 -14.43 15.16 -12.25
CA SER A 233 -14.81 15.29 -10.82
C SER A 233 -16.33 15.26 -10.58
N HIS A 234 -17.12 15.77 -11.54
CA HIS A 234 -18.58 15.71 -11.50
C HIS A 234 -19.15 14.28 -11.59
N MET A 235 -18.37 13.32 -12.10
CA MET A 235 -18.69 11.89 -12.18
C MET A 235 -18.00 11.05 -11.09
N PHE A 236 -17.56 11.67 -10.00
CA PHE A 236 -16.78 10.97 -8.97
C PHE A 236 -17.47 9.72 -8.40
N ILE A 237 -18.78 9.78 -8.14
CA ILE A 237 -19.52 8.62 -7.60
C ILE A 237 -19.52 7.45 -8.57
N PRO A 238 -19.94 7.58 -9.85
CA PRO A 238 -19.80 6.52 -10.85
C PRO A 238 -18.35 6.04 -11.02
N PHE A 239 -17.39 6.96 -11.02
CA PHE A 239 -15.98 6.67 -11.12
C PHE A 239 -15.51 5.74 -9.99
N TYR A 240 -15.76 6.13 -8.73
CA TYR A 240 -15.36 5.35 -7.56
C TYR A 240 -16.04 3.98 -7.47
N LEU A 241 -17.33 3.91 -7.82
CA LEU A 241 -18.06 2.64 -7.89
C LEU A 241 -17.48 1.71 -8.97
N THR A 242 -17.09 2.26 -10.13
CA THR A 242 -16.46 1.50 -11.22
C THR A 242 -15.12 0.92 -10.78
N VAL A 243 -14.27 1.74 -10.18
CA VAL A 243 -12.98 1.30 -9.63
C VAL A 243 -13.18 0.21 -8.57
N THR A 244 -14.14 0.39 -7.66
CA THR A 244 -14.45 -0.58 -6.61
C THR A 244 -14.89 -1.92 -7.20
N LEU A 245 -15.84 -1.91 -8.14
CA LEU A 245 -16.33 -3.14 -8.80
C LEU A 245 -15.21 -3.85 -9.58
N ALA A 246 -14.43 -3.10 -10.36
CA ALA A 246 -13.31 -3.64 -11.11
C ALA A 246 -12.26 -4.27 -10.18
N SER A 247 -11.97 -3.62 -9.04
CA SER A 247 -11.02 -4.12 -8.04
C SER A 247 -11.52 -5.36 -7.31
N ILE A 248 -12.83 -5.47 -7.03
CA ILE A 248 -13.44 -6.69 -6.48
C ILE A 248 -13.29 -7.86 -7.46
N VAL A 249 -13.56 -7.62 -8.75
CA VAL A 249 -13.37 -8.63 -9.79
C VAL A 249 -11.90 -9.06 -9.88
N ALA A 250 -10.96 -8.11 -9.84
CA ALA A 250 -9.53 -8.39 -9.81
C ALA A 250 -9.14 -9.20 -8.57
N ALA A 251 -9.63 -8.84 -7.37
CA ALA A 251 -9.36 -9.56 -6.13
C ALA A 251 -9.83 -11.04 -6.16
N ILE A 252 -10.88 -11.34 -6.92
CA ILE A 252 -11.40 -12.70 -7.08
C ILE A 252 -10.63 -13.49 -8.15
N LEU A 253 -10.25 -12.85 -9.25
CA LEU A 253 -9.70 -13.52 -10.43
C LEU A 253 -8.17 -13.59 -10.43
N VAL A 254 -7.46 -12.49 -10.12
CA VAL A 254 -6.00 -12.41 -10.19
C VAL A 254 -5.31 -13.51 -9.36
N PRO A 255 -5.75 -13.83 -8.11
CA PRO A 255 -5.12 -14.87 -7.31
C PRO A 255 -5.21 -16.29 -7.88
N LYS A 256 -6.05 -16.51 -8.91
CA LYS A 256 -6.23 -17.82 -9.54
C LYS A 256 -5.18 -18.13 -10.61
N PHE A 257 -4.45 -17.10 -11.06
CA PHE A 257 -3.54 -17.19 -12.19
C PHE A 257 -2.16 -16.60 -11.85
N GLY A 258 -1.16 -16.94 -12.65
CA GLY A 258 0.16 -16.33 -12.63
C GLY A 258 0.95 -16.52 -11.33
N PRO A 259 1.66 -15.48 -10.87
CA PRO A 259 2.55 -15.59 -9.72
C PRO A 259 1.82 -15.94 -8.42
N LEU A 260 0.66 -15.32 -8.16
CA LEU A 260 -0.08 -15.50 -6.92
C LEU A 260 -0.63 -16.92 -6.74
N ALA A 261 -1.00 -17.59 -7.84
CA ALA A 261 -1.46 -18.97 -7.80
C ALA A 261 -0.35 -19.97 -7.41
N LYS A 262 0.92 -19.56 -7.57
CA LYS A 262 2.10 -20.40 -7.28
C LYS A 262 2.70 -20.15 -5.90
N LYS A 263 2.22 -19.14 -5.17
CA LYS A 263 2.66 -18.83 -3.81
C LYS A 263 2.26 -19.95 -2.85
N LYS A 264 3.11 -20.19 -1.86
CA LYS A 264 2.92 -21.29 -0.91
C LYS A 264 1.91 -20.90 0.18
N ASP A 265 1.12 -21.87 0.62
CA ASP A 265 0.25 -21.71 1.79
C ASP A 265 1.02 -22.06 3.09
N LEU A 266 2.19 -21.41 3.28
CA LEU A 266 3.07 -21.58 4.43
C LEU A 266 3.28 -20.22 5.10
N LEU A 267 3.46 -20.23 6.43
CA LEU A 267 3.82 -19.05 7.22
C LEU A 267 5.26 -18.63 6.95
N ILE A 268 5.66 -17.48 7.47
CA ILE A 268 7.00 -16.90 7.29
C ILE A 268 8.12 -17.83 7.80
N ASP A 269 7.84 -18.64 8.81
CA ASP A 269 8.75 -19.65 9.39
C ASP A 269 8.78 -20.98 8.60
N GLY A 270 8.03 -21.07 7.49
CA GLY A 270 7.89 -22.27 6.68
C GLY A 270 6.93 -23.31 7.26
N SER A 271 6.28 -23.04 8.39
CA SER A 271 5.30 -23.95 8.97
C SER A 271 3.92 -23.83 8.29
N ALA A 272 3.11 -24.86 8.41
CA ALA A 272 1.71 -24.79 7.97
C ALA A 272 0.91 -23.92 8.96
N PRO A 273 -0.10 -23.18 8.47
CA PRO A 273 -0.94 -22.35 9.33
C PRO A 273 -1.63 -23.21 10.38
N LYS A 274 -1.37 -22.90 11.65
CA LYS A 274 -1.95 -23.60 12.81
C LYS A 274 -3.41 -23.20 13.09
N TYR A 275 -3.88 -22.14 12.45
CA TYR A 275 -5.20 -21.58 12.69
C TYR A 275 -6.22 -22.19 11.74
N THR A 276 -7.03 -23.10 12.26
CA THR A 276 -8.32 -23.41 11.63
C THR A 276 -9.29 -22.32 12.08
N GLU A 277 -9.77 -21.51 11.15
CA GLU A 277 -10.87 -20.55 11.40
C GLU A 277 -12.23 -21.28 11.56
N THR A 278 -12.18 -22.55 11.95
CA THR A 278 -13.37 -23.36 12.19
C THR A 278 -13.96 -22.99 13.54
N LEU A 279 -15.25 -22.76 13.54
CA LEU A 279 -16.00 -22.42 14.75
C LEU A 279 -16.10 -23.65 15.65
N PRO A 280 -15.67 -23.60 16.93
CA PRO A 280 -15.84 -24.71 17.85
C PRO A 280 -17.33 -25.02 18.09
N LYS A 281 -17.64 -26.28 18.38
CA LYS A 281 -19.01 -26.68 18.70
C LYS A 281 -19.56 -25.89 19.90
N GLY A 282 -20.75 -25.32 19.74
CA GLY A 282 -21.41 -24.55 20.79
C GLY A 282 -21.11 -23.04 20.78
N TYR A 283 -20.25 -22.57 19.87
CA TYR A 283 -19.98 -21.13 19.72
C TYR A 283 -20.74 -20.54 18.54
N THR A 284 -21.16 -19.29 18.69
CA THR A 284 -21.52 -18.42 17.56
C THR A 284 -20.29 -17.65 17.09
N PRO A 285 -20.21 -17.17 15.83
CA PRO A 285 -19.10 -16.32 15.37
C PRO A 285 -18.84 -15.13 16.29
N PHE A 286 -19.90 -14.51 16.79
CA PHE A 286 -19.80 -13.38 17.72
C PHE A 286 -19.20 -13.78 19.06
N SER A 287 -19.73 -14.81 19.72
CA SER A 287 -19.24 -15.25 21.04
C SER A 287 -17.79 -15.74 20.99
N TYR A 288 -17.42 -16.43 19.89
CA TYR A 288 -16.05 -16.88 19.67
C TYR A 288 -15.10 -15.71 19.38
N GLY A 289 -15.56 -14.74 18.56
CA GLY A 289 -14.80 -13.53 18.28
C GLY A 289 -14.52 -12.71 19.54
N VAL A 290 -15.53 -12.49 20.37
CA VAL A 290 -15.39 -11.79 21.65
C VAL A 290 -14.42 -12.51 22.58
N GLU A 291 -14.53 -13.84 22.71
CA GLU A 291 -13.62 -14.61 23.58
C GLU A 291 -12.17 -14.50 23.11
N LYS A 292 -11.91 -14.65 21.80
CA LYS A 292 -10.56 -14.47 21.22
C LYS A 292 -10.02 -13.06 21.44
N ALA A 293 -10.86 -12.05 21.19
CA ALA A 293 -10.49 -10.65 21.36
C ALA A 293 -10.09 -10.33 22.81
N LEU A 294 -10.90 -10.76 23.77
CA LEU A 294 -10.63 -10.53 25.19
C LEU A 294 -9.37 -11.26 25.67
N ASN A 295 -9.17 -12.51 25.23
CA ASN A 295 -7.94 -13.25 25.52
C ASN A 295 -6.70 -12.54 24.97
N LYS A 296 -6.76 -11.97 23.74
CA LYS A 296 -5.65 -11.21 23.16
C LYS A 296 -5.39 -9.93 23.96
N ALA A 297 -6.44 -9.14 24.23
CA ALA A 297 -6.34 -7.86 24.92
C ALA A 297 -5.80 -7.98 26.36
N GLU A 298 -6.14 -9.06 27.07
CA GLU A 298 -5.75 -9.26 28.47
C GLU A 298 -4.23 -9.22 28.66
N HIS A 299 -3.48 -9.80 27.73
CA HIS A 299 -2.01 -9.93 27.79
C HIS A 299 -1.25 -8.73 27.23
N GLN A 300 -1.92 -7.72 26.66
CA GLN A 300 -1.28 -6.56 26.04
C GLN A 300 -1.06 -5.39 27.00
N SER A 301 0.01 -4.65 26.80
CA SER A 301 0.29 -3.40 27.51
C SER A 301 0.25 -2.23 26.54
N ILE A 302 -0.68 -1.28 26.75
CA ILE A 302 -0.81 -0.07 25.91
C ILE A 302 0.52 0.69 25.84
N LYS A 303 1.19 0.84 27.00
CA LYS A 303 2.48 1.56 27.06
C LYS A 303 3.56 0.89 26.22
N GLN A 304 3.66 -0.45 26.29
CA GLN A 304 4.65 -1.18 25.51
C GLN A 304 4.31 -1.13 24.02
N CYS A 305 3.06 -1.41 23.65
CA CYS A 305 2.63 -1.46 22.26
C CYS A 305 2.81 -0.11 21.54
N ILE A 306 2.45 1.01 22.16
CA ILE A 306 2.53 2.32 21.52
C ILE A 306 3.94 2.89 21.60
N PHE A 307 4.54 2.98 22.81
CA PHE A 307 5.79 3.72 22.97
C PHE A 307 7.04 2.91 22.63
N ILE A 308 7.07 1.59 22.85
CA ILE A 308 8.26 0.79 22.55
C ILE A 308 8.15 0.19 21.15
N ASP A 309 7.10 -0.60 20.91
CA ASP A 309 6.94 -1.31 19.65
C ASP A 309 6.55 -0.32 18.52
N GLY A 310 5.70 0.67 18.82
CA GLY A 310 5.32 1.72 17.89
C GLY A 310 6.51 2.54 17.40
N PHE A 311 7.39 3.02 18.29
CA PHE A 311 8.60 3.75 17.85
C PHE A 311 9.58 2.89 17.07
N LYS A 312 9.76 1.61 17.42
CA LYS A 312 10.56 0.70 16.62
C LYS A 312 10.00 0.56 15.21
N ASN A 313 8.66 0.44 15.09
CA ASN A 313 7.99 0.38 13.81
C ASN A 313 8.17 1.68 13.00
N VAL A 314 8.11 2.86 13.64
CA VAL A 314 8.38 4.14 12.97
C VAL A 314 9.79 4.16 12.37
N ILE A 315 10.79 3.79 13.15
CA ILE A 315 12.19 3.76 12.68
C ILE A 315 12.33 2.74 11.52
N ASP A 316 11.76 1.56 11.67
CA ASP A 316 11.79 0.54 10.62
C ASP A 316 11.20 1.06 9.31
N MET A 317 10.00 1.68 9.37
CA MET A 317 9.34 2.26 8.20
C MET A 317 10.18 3.38 7.56
N TRP A 318 10.66 4.33 8.34
CA TRP A 318 11.42 5.43 7.80
C TRP A 318 12.73 4.99 7.12
N PHE A 319 13.48 4.10 7.75
CA PHE A 319 14.78 3.66 7.27
C PHE A 319 14.71 2.55 6.21
N ALA A 320 13.66 1.73 6.21
CA ALA A 320 13.47 0.72 5.18
C ALA A 320 12.81 1.30 3.92
N VAL A 321 11.75 2.11 4.05
CA VAL A 321 10.87 2.46 2.93
C VAL A 321 11.30 3.76 2.24
N ILE A 322 11.60 4.84 2.98
CA ILE A 322 11.92 6.15 2.37
C ILE A 322 13.04 6.06 1.33
N PRO A 323 14.20 5.42 1.60
CA PRO A 323 15.24 5.29 0.59
C PRO A 323 14.81 4.46 -0.63
N VAL A 324 13.96 3.45 -0.42
CA VAL A 324 13.48 2.60 -1.52
C VAL A 324 12.51 3.37 -2.42
N VAL A 325 11.57 4.09 -1.85
CA VAL A 325 10.64 4.94 -2.60
C VAL A 325 11.40 6.00 -3.41
N MET A 326 12.36 6.68 -2.79
CA MET A 326 13.21 7.64 -3.51
C MET A 326 14.00 6.99 -4.62
N GLY A 327 14.68 5.87 -4.35
CA GLY A 327 15.57 5.22 -5.32
C GLY A 327 14.81 4.56 -6.46
N VAL A 328 13.87 3.68 -6.14
CA VAL A 328 13.09 2.92 -7.15
C VAL A 328 12.10 3.83 -7.87
N GLY A 329 11.41 4.70 -7.13
CA GLY A 329 10.43 5.62 -7.69
C GLY A 329 11.05 6.58 -8.69
N THR A 330 12.18 7.23 -8.34
CA THR A 330 12.87 8.14 -9.26
C THR A 330 13.33 7.42 -10.53
N ILE A 331 13.88 6.19 -10.42
CA ILE A 331 14.25 5.40 -11.60
C ILE A 331 13.03 5.12 -12.49
N ALA A 332 11.92 4.71 -11.88
CA ALA A 332 10.69 4.39 -12.61
C ALA A 332 10.13 5.62 -13.34
N LEU A 333 10.12 6.78 -12.67
CA LEU A 333 9.68 8.05 -13.28
C LEU A 333 10.61 8.52 -14.39
N ILE A 334 11.94 8.39 -14.24
CA ILE A 334 12.90 8.68 -15.31
C ILE A 334 12.62 7.81 -16.54
N ILE A 335 12.38 6.51 -16.35
CA ILE A 335 12.05 5.60 -17.45
C ILE A 335 10.73 6.01 -18.12
N ALA A 336 9.73 6.37 -17.33
CA ALA A 336 8.42 6.76 -17.84
C ALA A 336 8.47 8.06 -18.65
N GLU A 337 9.17 9.08 -18.15
CA GLU A 337 9.19 10.42 -18.71
C GLU A 337 10.17 10.56 -19.88
N TYR A 338 11.37 10.03 -19.72
CA TYR A 338 12.47 10.25 -20.66
C TYR A 338 12.70 9.11 -21.65
N THR A 339 11.92 8.02 -21.59
CA THR A 339 12.06 6.89 -22.52
C THR A 339 10.71 6.45 -23.09
N PRO A 340 10.68 5.88 -24.31
CA PRO A 340 9.45 5.36 -24.89
C PRO A 340 9.06 3.96 -24.36
N VAL A 341 9.73 3.45 -23.34
CA VAL A 341 9.56 2.06 -22.86
C VAL A 341 8.11 1.74 -22.53
N PHE A 342 7.45 2.55 -21.73
CA PHE A 342 6.05 2.30 -21.35
C PHE A 342 5.08 2.49 -22.52
N LYS A 343 5.36 3.41 -23.45
CA LYS A 343 4.57 3.56 -24.70
C LYS A 343 4.66 2.30 -25.56
N ILE A 344 5.86 1.79 -25.78
CA ILE A 344 6.09 0.57 -26.58
C ILE A 344 5.45 -0.65 -25.90
N LEU A 345 5.65 -0.80 -24.60
CA LEU A 345 5.05 -1.90 -23.84
C LEU A 345 3.52 -1.81 -23.74
N GLY A 346 2.95 -0.60 -23.85
CA GLY A 346 1.51 -0.36 -23.84
C GLY A 346 0.82 -0.74 -25.15
N PHE A 347 1.53 -0.69 -26.27
CA PHE A 347 0.96 -0.96 -27.60
C PHE A 347 0.20 -2.29 -27.72
N PRO A 348 0.59 -3.41 -27.10
CA PRO A 348 -0.19 -4.65 -27.12
C PRO A 348 -1.61 -4.54 -26.54
N PHE A 349 -1.93 -3.50 -25.77
CA PHE A 349 -3.28 -3.24 -25.25
C PHE A 349 -4.19 -2.55 -26.28
N TYR A 350 -3.64 -1.99 -27.38
CA TYR A 350 -4.42 -1.34 -28.41
C TYR A 350 -5.54 -2.24 -29.01
N PRO A 351 -5.27 -3.49 -29.44
CA PRO A 351 -6.33 -4.37 -29.95
C PRO A 351 -7.44 -4.62 -28.94
N LEU A 352 -7.08 -4.77 -27.66
CA LEU A 352 -8.06 -5.00 -26.58
C LEU A 352 -8.95 -3.78 -26.40
N LEU A 353 -8.39 -2.58 -26.34
CA LEU A 353 -9.13 -1.32 -26.23
C LEU A 353 -10.04 -1.09 -27.45
N ALA A 354 -9.55 -1.38 -28.66
CA ALA A 354 -10.31 -1.25 -29.89
C ALA A 354 -11.52 -2.22 -29.92
N VAL A 355 -11.32 -3.49 -29.51
CA VAL A 355 -12.40 -4.48 -29.42
C VAL A 355 -13.43 -4.08 -28.34
N LEU A 356 -12.97 -3.47 -27.25
CA LEU A 356 -13.84 -2.96 -26.20
C LEU A 356 -14.52 -1.64 -26.57
N GLY A 357 -14.32 -1.12 -27.78
CA GLY A 357 -14.98 0.08 -28.28
C GLY A 357 -14.57 1.37 -27.55
N VAL A 358 -13.40 1.41 -26.93
CA VAL A 358 -12.88 2.63 -26.29
C VAL A 358 -12.42 3.60 -27.37
N PRO A 359 -12.97 4.84 -27.43
CA PRO A 359 -12.49 5.85 -28.36
C PRO A 359 -11.00 6.13 -28.15
N ASP A 360 -10.30 6.63 -29.17
CA ASP A 360 -8.87 6.95 -29.10
C ASP A 360 -8.00 5.83 -28.50
N ALA A 361 -8.34 4.56 -28.81
CA ALA A 361 -7.71 3.37 -28.24
C ALA A 361 -6.18 3.37 -28.33
N LEU A 362 -5.60 4.00 -29.35
CA LEU A 362 -4.15 4.11 -29.53
C LEU A 362 -3.54 5.05 -28.46
N ALA A 363 -4.16 6.21 -28.23
CA ALA A 363 -3.74 7.12 -27.19
C ALA A 363 -3.86 6.46 -25.81
N ALA A 364 -5.01 5.84 -25.52
CA ALA A 364 -5.23 5.10 -24.28
C ALA A 364 -4.18 4.01 -24.05
N SER A 365 -3.88 3.18 -25.06
CA SER A 365 -2.93 2.08 -24.92
C SER A 365 -1.53 2.55 -24.52
N SER A 366 -1.10 3.68 -25.07
CA SER A 366 0.24 4.25 -24.80
C SER A 366 0.42 4.73 -23.36
N THR A 367 -0.67 4.99 -22.63
CA THR A 367 -0.63 5.52 -21.26
C THR A 367 -0.77 4.43 -20.19
N LEU A 368 -1.44 3.30 -20.49
CA LEU A 368 -1.81 2.30 -19.49
C LEU A 368 -0.63 1.78 -18.68
N LEU A 369 0.52 1.55 -19.29
CA LEU A 369 1.68 1.01 -18.59
C LEU A 369 2.49 2.04 -17.82
N ALA A 370 2.30 3.33 -18.08
CA ALA A 370 2.85 4.39 -17.24
C ALA A 370 2.36 4.28 -15.80
N GLY A 371 1.17 3.70 -15.58
CA GLY A 371 0.63 3.37 -14.25
C GLY A 371 1.52 2.45 -13.42
N PHE A 372 2.43 1.68 -14.03
CA PHE A 372 3.40 0.90 -13.27
C PHE A 372 4.48 1.76 -12.60
N ALA A 373 4.80 2.92 -13.19
CA ALA A 373 5.71 3.88 -12.57
C ALA A 373 4.99 4.68 -11.48
N ASP A 374 3.86 5.31 -11.86
CA ASP A 374 3.05 6.13 -10.95
C ASP A 374 1.58 6.13 -11.37
N MET A 375 0.69 6.14 -10.40
CA MET A 375 -0.76 6.09 -10.61
C MET A 375 -1.31 7.32 -11.32
N LEU A 376 -0.75 8.50 -11.07
CA LEU A 376 -1.21 9.76 -11.64
C LEU A 376 -0.81 9.92 -13.12
N LEU A 377 0.32 9.33 -13.53
CA LEU A 377 0.88 9.49 -14.88
C LEU A 377 -0.09 9.15 -16.01
N PRO A 378 -0.82 8.00 -16.02
CA PRO A 378 -1.78 7.72 -17.07
C PRO A 378 -2.85 8.81 -17.20
N SER A 379 -3.31 9.36 -16.08
CA SER A 379 -4.33 10.41 -16.03
C SER A 379 -3.80 11.74 -16.58
N ILE A 380 -2.58 12.12 -16.25
CA ILE A 380 -1.93 13.31 -16.83
C ILE A 380 -1.76 13.14 -18.35
N LEU A 381 -1.24 11.99 -18.79
CA LEU A 381 -0.97 11.73 -20.19
C LEU A 381 -2.24 11.68 -21.06
N ILE A 382 -3.37 11.29 -20.51
CA ILE A 382 -4.65 11.18 -21.23
C ILE A 382 -5.53 12.42 -21.08
N SER A 383 -5.23 13.35 -20.18
CA SER A 383 -6.08 14.51 -19.87
C SER A 383 -6.40 15.41 -21.07
N GLY A 384 -5.49 15.44 -22.06
CA GLY A 384 -5.66 16.22 -23.30
C GLY A 384 -6.53 15.55 -24.38
N VAL A 385 -7.02 14.33 -24.17
CA VAL A 385 -7.90 13.63 -25.11
C VAL A 385 -9.33 14.14 -24.94
N GLU A 386 -10.03 14.44 -26.06
CA GLU A 386 -11.38 15.04 -26.01
C GLU A 386 -12.44 14.09 -25.49
N ALA A 387 -12.35 12.79 -25.83
CA ALA A 387 -13.33 11.78 -25.47
C ALA A 387 -13.38 11.52 -23.95
N ASP A 388 -14.44 11.95 -23.28
CA ASP A 388 -14.66 11.73 -21.83
C ASP A 388 -14.60 10.26 -21.45
N MET A 389 -15.18 9.38 -22.27
CA MET A 389 -15.16 7.93 -22.05
C MET A 389 -13.72 7.41 -22.03
N THR A 390 -12.84 7.85 -22.90
CA THR A 390 -11.43 7.43 -22.93
C THR A 390 -10.71 7.86 -21.68
N ARG A 391 -10.87 9.12 -21.27
CA ARG A 391 -10.30 9.66 -20.03
C ARG A 391 -10.80 8.90 -18.81
N PHE A 392 -12.10 8.61 -18.76
CA PHE A 392 -12.71 7.83 -17.71
C PHE A 392 -12.12 6.41 -17.62
N VAL A 393 -12.04 5.70 -18.75
CA VAL A 393 -11.50 4.32 -18.79
C VAL A 393 -10.05 4.29 -18.33
N VAL A 394 -9.19 5.16 -18.89
CA VAL A 394 -7.77 5.18 -18.51
C VAL A 394 -7.58 5.52 -17.04
N ALA A 395 -8.28 6.53 -16.53
CA ALA A 395 -8.18 6.94 -15.13
C ALA A 395 -8.72 5.86 -14.17
N CYS A 396 -9.85 5.20 -14.47
CA CYS A 396 -10.32 4.07 -13.67
C CYS A 396 -9.34 2.90 -13.68
N VAL A 397 -8.73 2.60 -14.84
CA VAL A 397 -7.73 1.53 -14.94
C VAL A 397 -6.50 1.89 -14.11
N SER A 398 -5.97 3.12 -14.20
CA SER A 398 -4.79 3.54 -13.43
C SER A 398 -4.97 3.34 -11.94
N VAL A 399 -6.13 3.72 -11.38
CA VAL A 399 -6.46 3.51 -9.97
C VAL A 399 -6.59 2.02 -9.65
N SER A 400 -7.26 1.23 -10.52
CA SER A 400 -7.49 -0.20 -10.28
C SER A 400 -6.26 -1.08 -10.47
N GLN A 401 -5.21 -0.59 -11.11
CA GLN A 401 -3.93 -1.29 -11.28
C GLN A 401 -3.20 -1.51 -9.95
N LEU A 402 -3.33 -0.61 -8.99
CA LEU A 402 -2.86 -0.68 -7.61
C LEU A 402 -1.34 -0.76 -7.40
N ILE A 403 -0.59 -1.37 -8.32
CA ILE A 403 0.85 -1.60 -8.19
C ILE A 403 1.61 -0.55 -8.99
N TYR A 404 2.09 0.48 -8.33
CA TYR A 404 2.93 1.53 -8.90
C TYR A 404 4.22 1.66 -8.07
N LEU A 405 5.34 1.82 -8.78
CA LEU A 405 6.68 1.76 -8.16
C LEU A 405 7.02 3.02 -7.34
N SER A 406 6.32 4.12 -7.60
CA SER A 406 6.51 5.34 -6.81
C SER A 406 6.12 5.16 -5.33
N GLU A 407 5.17 4.25 -5.03
CA GLU A 407 4.62 4.11 -3.67
C GLU A 407 4.36 2.64 -3.29
N VAL A 408 3.18 2.09 -3.61
CA VAL A 408 2.74 0.74 -3.17
C VAL A 408 3.69 -0.35 -3.64
N GLY A 409 4.16 -0.30 -4.88
CA GLY A 409 5.11 -1.27 -5.44
C GLY A 409 6.45 -1.23 -4.71
N ALA A 410 6.98 -0.02 -4.43
CA ALA A 410 8.21 0.15 -3.66
C ALA A 410 8.04 -0.34 -2.21
N LEU A 411 6.89 -0.05 -1.60
CA LEU A 411 6.55 -0.52 -0.25
C LEU A 411 6.49 -2.05 -0.18
N LEU A 412 5.82 -2.69 -1.13
CA LEU A 412 5.78 -4.16 -1.24
C LEU A 412 7.19 -4.75 -1.39
N LEU A 413 8.03 -4.15 -2.25
CA LEU A 413 9.42 -4.61 -2.45
C LEU A 413 10.31 -4.41 -1.22
N SER A 414 10.04 -3.41 -0.39
CA SER A 414 10.78 -3.13 0.85
C SER A 414 10.28 -3.93 2.05
N SER A 415 9.07 -4.48 1.96
CA SER A 415 8.42 -5.24 3.04
C SER A 415 8.93 -6.70 3.12
N LYS A 416 8.45 -7.44 4.12
CA LYS A 416 8.70 -8.89 4.24
C LYS A 416 7.78 -9.74 3.37
N ILE A 417 6.78 -9.13 2.71
CA ILE A 417 5.89 -9.84 1.80
C ILE A 417 6.73 -10.39 0.62
N PRO A 418 6.70 -11.71 0.38
CA PRO A 418 7.62 -12.35 -0.56
C PRO A 418 7.18 -12.15 -2.02
N VAL A 419 7.31 -10.93 -2.52
CA VAL A 419 7.11 -10.55 -3.92
C VAL A 419 8.38 -9.89 -4.49
N ASN A 420 8.62 -10.08 -5.77
CA ASN A 420 9.71 -9.43 -6.49
C ASN A 420 9.18 -8.56 -7.64
N LEU A 421 10.05 -7.71 -8.19
CA LEU A 421 9.69 -6.75 -9.23
C LEU A 421 9.03 -7.41 -10.46
N LYS A 422 9.54 -8.58 -10.88
CA LYS A 422 8.97 -9.33 -12.02
C LYS A 422 7.54 -9.81 -11.70
N GLU A 423 7.32 -10.34 -10.50
CA GLU A 423 6.00 -10.77 -10.06
C GLU A 423 5.03 -9.59 -9.98
N LEU A 424 5.46 -8.47 -9.41
CA LEU A 424 4.66 -7.24 -9.35
C LEU A 424 4.25 -6.76 -10.73
N PHE A 425 5.17 -6.75 -11.70
CA PHE A 425 4.86 -6.39 -13.08
C PHE A 425 3.84 -7.35 -13.72
N ILE A 426 3.99 -8.66 -13.53
CA ILE A 426 3.03 -9.65 -14.05
C ILE A 426 1.65 -9.46 -13.41
N ILE A 427 1.58 -9.23 -12.09
CA ILE A 427 0.32 -8.99 -11.38
C ILE A 427 -0.33 -7.69 -11.87
N PHE A 428 0.45 -6.64 -12.06
CA PHE A 428 0.01 -5.39 -12.64
C PHE A 428 -0.63 -5.59 -14.02
N LEU A 429 0.02 -6.35 -14.92
CA LEU A 429 -0.54 -6.68 -16.23
C LEU A 429 -1.83 -7.50 -16.12
N GLN A 430 -1.87 -8.49 -15.21
CA GLN A 430 -3.06 -9.29 -14.97
C GLN A 430 -4.23 -8.42 -14.47
N ARG A 431 -3.97 -7.50 -13.54
CA ARG A 431 -4.98 -6.54 -13.07
C ARG A 431 -5.49 -5.70 -14.24
N THR A 432 -4.59 -5.14 -15.05
CA THR A 432 -4.95 -4.32 -16.21
C THR A 432 -5.88 -5.10 -17.17
N VAL A 433 -5.50 -6.32 -17.55
CA VAL A 433 -6.31 -7.16 -18.48
C VAL A 433 -7.68 -7.52 -17.89
N ILE A 434 -7.76 -7.76 -16.59
CA ILE A 434 -9.00 -8.17 -15.92
C ILE A 434 -9.92 -6.98 -15.65
N THR A 435 -9.37 -5.83 -15.23
CA THR A 435 -10.19 -4.66 -14.85
C THR A 435 -10.67 -3.88 -16.08
N LEU A 436 -9.88 -3.84 -17.15
CA LEU A 436 -10.19 -3.06 -18.34
C LEU A 436 -11.55 -3.43 -18.99
N PRO A 437 -11.92 -4.71 -19.21
CA PRO A 437 -13.24 -5.05 -19.74
C PRO A 437 -14.39 -4.64 -18.82
N VAL A 438 -14.21 -4.76 -17.49
CA VAL A 438 -15.24 -4.36 -16.51
C VAL A 438 -15.47 -2.85 -16.55
N ILE A 439 -14.37 -2.09 -16.58
CA ILE A 439 -14.40 -0.62 -16.65
C ILE A 439 -15.00 -0.16 -17.97
N ALA A 440 -14.58 -0.75 -19.09
CA ALA A 440 -15.12 -0.40 -20.41
C ALA A 440 -16.62 -0.69 -20.51
N LEU A 441 -17.07 -1.83 -19.99
CA LEU A 441 -18.52 -2.16 -19.95
C LEU A 441 -19.32 -1.11 -19.17
N ILE A 442 -18.83 -0.70 -18.01
CA ILE A 442 -19.51 0.34 -17.21
C ILE A 442 -19.42 1.70 -17.90
N ALA A 443 -18.28 2.02 -18.54
CA ALA A 443 -18.14 3.26 -19.30
C ALA A 443 -19.16 3.35 -20.41
N HIS A 444 -19.41 2.29 -21.18
CA HIS A 444 -20.49 2.26 -22.20
C HIS A 444 -21.92 2.43 -21.65
N LEU A 445 -22.14 2.21 -20.36
CA LEU A 445 -23.44 2.48 -19.73
C LEU A 445 -23.57 3.92 -19.23
N LEU A 446 -22.44 4.61 -19.09
CA LEU A 446 -22.40 5.97 -18.53
C LEU A 446 -22.30 7.04 -19.63
N PHE A 447 -21.68 6.72 -20.77
CA PHE A 447 -21.46 7.57 -21.94
C PHE A 447 -22.19 7.04 -23.15
#